data_3883d1cc5c2191438f2d7b17dce59e14
#
_entry.id   3883d1cc5c2191438f2d7b17dce59e14
#
_cell.length_a   1.000
_cell.length_b   1.000
_cell.length_c   1.000
_cell.angle_alpha   90.00
_cell.angle_beta   90.00
_cell.angle_gamma   90.00
#
_symmetry.space_group_name_H-M   'P 1'
#
loop_
_entity.id
_entity.type
_entity.pdbx_description
1 polymer ?
#
loop_
_entity_poly.entity_id
_entity_poly.type
_entity_poly.pdbx_seq_one_letter_code
_entity_poly.pdbx_strand_id
1 'polypeptide(L)'
;VTNLMNTDLRMQDLLPLRQPFNQSPWNYAGLEAFENANAMPTDAVDWVLVELRDAANPLVAVEQRAAILLENGEIVGTNADDGVAFYTLDEANDYHIVVRSRNHIDVASAMAICLPQQTTYDFSASMSNALGTAQQKQVAANIFALVAADFDGNGVITVSDFNQYLIETGEINSYN
;
A
#
# COMPACT_ATOMS: atom_id res chain seq x y z
N VAL A 1 -8.92 4.13 -22.90
CA VAL A 1 -8.03 3.35 -22.03
C VAL A 1 -8.49 3.66 -20.61
N THR A 2 -9.00 2.67 -19.90
CA THR A 2 -9.33 2.81 -18.48
C THR A 2 -8.02 2.86 -17.71
N ASN A 3 -7.87 3.86 -16.82
CA ASN A 3 -6.70 3.97 -15.93
C ASN A 3 -6.89 3.11 -14.67
N LEU A 4 -7.47 1.92 -14.83
CA LEU A 4 -7.72 0.99 -13.74
C LEU A 4 -6.57 -0.02 -13.65
N MET A 5 -6.24 -0.41 -12.44
CA MET A 5 -5.26 -1.48 -12.16
C MET A 5 -5.87 -2.85 -12.43
N ASN A 6 -5.01 -3.86 -12.58
CA ASN A 6 -5.43 -5.23 -12.82
C ASN A 6 -5.91 -5.90 -11.52
N THR A 7 -7.00 -6.63 -11.58
CA THR A 7 -7.61 -7.35 -10.45
C THR A 7 -7.46 -8.88 -10.57
N ASP A 8 -6.49 -9.37 -11.35
CA ASP A 8 -6.32 -10.80 -11.65
C ASP A 8 -6.14 -11.64 -10.38
N LEU A 9 -5.41 -11.14 -9.37
CA LEU A 9 -5.25 -11.84 -8.09
C LEU A 9 -6.60 -12.07 -7.41
N ARG A 10 -7.45 -11.06 -7.45
CA ARG A 10 -8.81 -11.15 -6.88
C ARG A 10 -9.70 -12.07 -7.69
N MET A 11 -9.68 -11.97 -9.02
CA MET A 11 -10.51 -12.78 -9.92
C MET A 11 -10.15 -14.27 -9.89
N GLN A 12 -8.90 -14.60 -9.57
CA GLN A 12 -8.42 -15.98 -9.47
C GLN A 12 -8.44 -16.53 -8.04
N ASP A 13 -9.05 -15.81 -7.08
CA ASP A 13 -9.09 -16.15 -5.65
C ASP A 13 -7.71 -16.38 -5.02
N LEU A 14 -6.69 -15.64 -5.50
CA LEU A 14 -5.31 -15.73 -5.01
C LEU A 14 -5.02 -14.76 -3.87
N LEU A 15 -5.83 -13.68 -3.70
CA LEU A 15 -5.65 -12.77 -2.57
C LEU A 15 -5.96 -13.48 -1.25
N PRO A 16 -5.02 -13.47 -0.29
CA PRO A 16 -5.28 -14.07 1.00
C PRO A 16 -6.38 -13.32 1.75
N LEU A 17 -7.21 -14.05 2.51
CA LEU A 17 -8.26 -13.46 3.35
C LEU A 17 -7.69 -12.69 4.55
N ARG A 18 -6.45 -12.94 4.92
CA ARG A 18 -5.74 -12.25 6.01
C ARG A 18 -4.59 -11.41 5.45
N GLN A 19 -4.33 -10.29 6.10
CA GLN A 19 -3.20 -9.43 5.76
C GLN A 19 -1.88 -10.22 5.74
N PRO A 20 -0.97 -9.99 4.75
CA PRO A 20 0.26 -10.76 4.57
C PRO A 20 1.49 -10.15 5.28
N PHE A 21 1.36 -9.01 5.96
CA PHE A 21 2.48 -8.22 6.48
C PHE A 21 3.00 -8.67 7.85
N ASN A 22 2.60 -9.85 8.34
CA ASN A 22 3.04 -10.41 9.61
C ASN A 22 4.44 -11.04 9.59
N GLN A 23 5.12 -10.99 8.48
CA GLN A 23 6.48 -11.50 8.25
C GLN A 23 7.45 -10.38 7.91
N SER A 24 8.76 -10.69 7.95
CA SER A 24 9.81 -9.75 7.52
C SER A 24 9.59 -9.31 6.06
N PRO A 25 9.86 -8.04 5.72
CA PRO A 25 10.46 -7.01 6.57
C PRO A 25 9.45 -6.24 7.45
N TRP A 26 8.14 -6.40 7.24
CA TRP A 26 7.10 -5.58 7.88
C TRP A 26 6.88 -5.94 9.35
N ASN A 27 6.81 -7.25 9.68
CA ASN A 27 6.57 -7.78 11.03
C ASN A 27 5.33 -7.14 11.70
N TYR A 28 4.31 -6.84 10.93
CA TYR A 28 3.07 -6.23 11.39
C TYR A 28 2.19 -7.24 12.12
N ALA A 29 1.77 -6.94 13.33
CA ALA A 29 1.01 -7.83 14.20
C ALA A 29 -0.52 -7.66 14.11
N GLY A 30 -1.03 -6.86 13.18
CA GLY A 30 -2.46 -6.63 12.99
C GLY A 30 -3.21 -7.90 12.56
N LEU A 31 -4.52 -7.90 12.80
CA LEU A 31 -5.37 -9.07 12.59
C LEU A 31 -6.41 -8.84 11.46
N GLU A 32 -6.20 -7.83 10.63
CA GLU A 32 -7.09 -7.48 9.54
C GLU A 32 -7.30 -8.69 8.64
N ALA A 33 -8.57 -9.02 8.41
CA ALA A 33 -8.99 -10.15 7.62
C ALA A 33 -10.43 -9.98 7.14
N PHE A 34 -10.75 -10.61 6.03
CA PHE A 34 -12.12 -10.80 5.58
C PHE A 34 -12.64 -12.15 6.09
N GLU A 35 -13.92 -12.22 6.40
CA GLU A 35 -14.56 -13.44 6.85
C GLU A 35 -14.53 -14.52 5.75
N ASN A 36 -14.70 -14.09 4.50
CA ASN A 36 -14.69 -14.96 3.32
C ASN A 36 -14.40 -14.11 2.07
N ALA A 37 -14.19 -14.75 0.92
CA ALA A 37 -13.89 -14.09 -0.33
C ALA A 37 -15.01 -13.13 -0.80
N ASN A 38 -16.28 -13.40 -0.48
CA ASN A 38 -17.38 -12.52 -0.87
C ASN A 38 -17.44 -11.21 -0.05
N ALA A 39 -16.79 -11.17 1.12
CA ALA A 39 -16.67 -9.97 1.93
C ALA A 39 -15.57 -9.02 1.43
N MET A 40 -14.62 -9.54 0.63
CA MET A 40 -13.57 -8.75 0.01
C MET A 40 -14.12 -8.00 -1.21
N PRO A 41 -13.77 -6.71 -1.43
CA PRO A 41 -14.19 -5.98 -2.62
C PRO A 41 -13.90 -6.73 -3.92
N THR A 42 -14.79 -6.66 -4.90
CA THR A 42 -14.64 -7.35 -6.20
C THR A 42 -13.58 -6.70 -7.08
N ASP A 43 -13.28 -5.44 -6.84
CA ASP A 43 -12.29 -4.60 -7.50
C ASP A 43 -10.97 -4.50 -6.71
N ALA A 44 -10.76 -5.38 -5.73
CA ALA A 44 -9.51 -5.46 -4.98
C ALA A 44 -8.33 -5.84 -5.90
N VAL A 45 -7.22 -5.13 -5.75
CA VAL A 45 -5.96 -5.38 -6.47
C VAL A 45 -4.99 -6.16 -5.59
N ASP A 46 -4.71 -5.63 -4.38
CA ASP A 46 -3.78 -6.24 -3.44
C ASP A 46 -3.95 -5.67 -2.02
N TRP A 47 -3.31 -6.32 -1.05
CA TRP A 47 -3.11 -5.78 0.27
C TRP A 47 -2.03 -4.69 0.26
N VAL A 48 -2.23 -3.66 1.08
CA VAL A 48 -1.24 -2.63 1.40
C VAL A 48 -1.16 -2.43 2.91
N LEU A 49 0.00 -2.00 3.40
CA LEU A 49 0.18 -1.59 4.79
C LEU A 49 0.28 -0.07 4.83
N VAL A 50 -0.65 0.57 5.50
CA VAL A 50 -0.66 2.03 5.69
C VAL A 50 -0.10 2.35 7.07
N GLU A 51 0.93 3.18 7.11
CA GLU A 51 1.55 3.66 8.35
C GLU A 51 1.28 5.15 8.53
N LEU A 52 1.05 5.56 9.75
CA LEU A 52 1.13 6.96 10.16
C LEU A 52 2.41 7.20 10.94
N ARG A 53 3.12 8.23 10.57
CA ARG A 53 4.36 8.67 11.22
C ARG A 53 4.21 10.09 11.71
N ASP A 54 4.57 10.32 12.95
CA ASP A 54 4.54 11.67 13.56
C ASP A 54 5.44 12.63 12.77
N ALA A 55 4.95 13.84 12.45
CA ALA A 55 5.70 14.84 11.70
C ALA A 55 7.00 15.27 12.41
N ALA A 56 7.04 15.23 13.75
CA ALA A 56 8.23 15.56 14.53
C ALA A 56 9.23 14.39 14.59
N ASN A 57 8.77 13.14 14.36
CA ASN A 57 9.64 11.95 14.35
C ASN A 57 9.23 10.94 13.26
N PRO A 58 9.47 11.24 11.98
CA PRO A 58 8.99 10.41 10.85
C PRO A 58 9.70 9.07 10.70
N LEU A 59 10.66 8.74 11.58
CA LEU A 59 11.35 7.45 11.55
C LEU A 59 10.57 6.34 12.27
N VAL A 60 9.56 6.70 13.06
CA VAL A 60 8.79 5.76 13.87
C VAL A 60 7.33 5.78 13.43
N ALA A 61 6.79 4.60 13.12
CA ALA A 61 5.36 4.45 12.89
C ALA A 61 4.61 4.61 14.22
N VAL A 62 3.62 5.51 14.24
CA VAL A 62 2.72 5.72 15.38
C VAL A 62 1.62 4.67 15.37
N GLU A 63 1.06 4.41 14.20
CA GLU A 63 0.05 3.40 14.00
C GLU A 63 0.17 2.81 12.59
N GLN A 64 -0.15 1.53 12.45
CA GLN A 64 -0.16 0.81 11.18
C GLN A 64 -1.51 0.12 11.00
N ARG A 65 -1.99 0.03 9.76
CA ARG A 65 -3.19 -0.70 9.37
C ARG A 65 -2.98 -1.39 8.03
N ALA A 66 -3.29 -2.68 7.96
CA ALA A 66 -3.42 -3.34 6.67
C ALA A 66 -4.77 -3.00 6.04
N ALA A 67 -4.76 -2.77 4.74
CA ALA A 67 -5.89 -2.29 3.97
C ALA A 67 -5.87 -2.88 2.56
N ILE A 68 -6.92 -2.66 1.79
CA ILE A 68 -7.05 -3.13 0.41
C ILE A 68 -6.89 -1.96 -0.55
N LEU A 69 -6.03 -2.14 -1.55
CA LEU A 69 -5.91 -1.27 -2.71
C LEU A 69 -6.96 -1.70 -3.74
N LEU A 70 -7.78 -0.77 -4.20
CA LEU A 70 -8.79 -0.97 -5.24
C LEU A 70 -8.25 -0.61 -6.63
N GLU A 71 -8.89 -1.10 -7.68
CA GLU A 71 -8.47 -0.89 -9.08
C GLU A 71 -8.40 0.59 -9.50
N ASN A 72 -9.18 1.46 -8.85
CA ASN A 72 -9.18 2.90 -9.08
C ASN A 72 -8.07 3.66 -8.30
N GLY A 73 -7.31 2.96 -7.43
CA GLY A 73 -6.25 3.53 -6.60
C GLY A 73 -6.69 3.92 -5.19
N GLU A 74 -7.96 3.76 -4.85
CA GLU A 74 -8.43 3.97 -3.47
C GLU A 74 -7.91 2.87 -2.54
N ILE A 75 -7.67 3.25 -1.28
CA ILE A 75 -7.27 2.32 -0.22
C ILE A 75 -8.36 2.32 0.85
N VAL A 76 -8.94 1.15 1.09
CA VAL A 76 -10.07 0.96 2.01
C VAL A 76 -9.75 -0.05 3.10
N GLY A 77 -10.33 0.14 4.27
CA GLY A 77 -10.24 -0.82 5.37
C GLY A 77 -10.99 -2.13 5.11
N THR A 78 -10.78 -3.14 5.96
CA THR A 78 -11.45 -4.46 5.84
C THR A 78 -12.90 -4.46 6.31
N ASN A 79 -13.37 -3.39 6.90
CA ASN A 79 -14.75 -3.20 7.42
C ASN A 79 -15.68 -2.49 6.41
N ALA A 80 -15.25 -2.33 5.16
CA ALA A 80 -15.99 -1.66 4.09
C ALA A 80 -16.30 -0.16 4.35
N ASP A 81 -15.57 0.47 5.26
CA ASP A 81 -15.63 1.91 5.47
C ASP A 81 -14.86 2.65 4.35
N ASP A 82 -15.28 3.85 4.04
CA ASP A 82 -14.56 4.73 3.13
C ASP A 82 -13.22 5.15 3.77
N GLY A 83 -12.11 4.56 3.30
CA GLY A 83 -10.76 4.84 3.76
C GLY A 83 -10.26 3.92 4.87
N VAL A 84 -9.15 4.30 5.51
CA VAL A 84 -8.46 3.52 6.54
C VAL A 84 -8.65 4.19 7.90
N ALA A 85 -9.26 3.48 8.85
CA ALA A 85 -9.48 3.97 10.20
C ALA A 85 -8.25 3.77 11.10
N PHE A 86 -7.84 4.84 11.78
CA PHE A 86 -6.80 4.85 12.82
C PHE A 86 -7.42 5.24 14.16
N TYR A 87 -6.90 4.69 15.26
CA TYR A 87 -7.57 4.79 16.57
C TYR A 87 -6.70 5.40 17.67
N THR A 88 -5.39 5.56 17.44
CA THR A 88 -4.45 6.05 18.46
C THR A 88 -3.89 7.43 18.13
N LEU A 89 -4.60 8.19 17.28
CA LEU A 89 -4.16 9.51 16.84
C LEU A 89 -4.32 10.56 17.95
N ASP A 90 -3.35 11.46 18.03
CA ASP A 90 -3.47 12.73 18.71
C ASP A 90 -3.86 13.80 17.67
N GLU A 91 -5.07 14.32 17.75
CA GLU A 91 -5.58 15.34 16.81
C GLU A 91 -4.80 16.67 16.84
N ALA A 92 -3.92 16.86 17.84
CA ALA A 92 -3.04 18.02 17.90
C ALA A 92 -1.78 17.88 17.05
N ASN A 93 -1.50 16.68 16.53
CA ASN A 93 -0.31 16.38 15.74
C ASN A 93 -0.63 16.23 14.25
N ASP A 94 0.35 16.57 13.42
CA ASP A 94 0.33 16.24 12.01
C ASP A 94 1.09 14.92 11.76
N TYR A 95 0.69 14.19 10.72
CA TYR A 95 1.24 12.87 10.40
C TYR A 95 1.63 12.77 8.92
N HIS A 96 2.75 12.11 8.65
CA HIS A 96 3.03 11.58 7.32
C HIS A 96 2.30 10.26 7.12
N ILE A 97 1.67 10.10 5.95
CA ILE A 97 1.12 8.82 5.50
C ILE A 97 2.21 8.08 4.73
N VAL A 98 2.45 6.82 5.08
CA VAL A 98 3.31 5.92 4.32
C VAL A 98 2.47 4.74 3.83
N VAL A 99 2.59 4.42 2.54
CA VAL A 99 1.96 3.25 1.95
C VAL A 99 3.04 2.28 1.52
N ARG A 100 2.95 1.06 2.03
CA ARG A 100 3.84 -0.06 1.70
C ARG A 100 3.09 -1.13 0.95
N SER A 101 3.71 -1.71 -0.04
CA SER A 101 3.23 -2.89 -0.74
C SER A 101 4.29 -3.99 -0.74
N ARG A 102 3.93 -5.19 -1.18
CA ARG A 102 4.83 -6.35 -1.14
C ARG A 102 5.98 -6.29 -2.15
N ASN A 103 5.81 -5.55 -3.23
CA ASN A 103 6.72 -5.58 -4.38
C ASN A 103 6.95 -4.22 -5.05
N HIS A 104 6.65 -3.13 -4.33
CA HIS A 104 6.91 -1.77 -4.80
C HIS A 104 7.70 -0.99 -3.76
N ILE A 105 8.47 0.00 -4.22
CA ILE A 105 9.08 0.99 -3.35
C ILE A 105 7.98 1.71 -2.55
N ASP A 106 8.17 1.80 -1.24
CA ASP A 106 7.27 2.52 -0.35
C ASP A 106 7.12 3.98 -0.74
N VAL A 107 5.93 4.54 -0.55
CA VAL A 107 5.68 5.97 -0.74
C VAL A 107 5.28 6.62 0.56
N ALA A 108 5.83 7.80 0.83
CA ALA A 108 5.45 8.64 1.96
C ALA A 108 4.89 9.98 1.45
N SER A 109 3.95 10.57 2.19
CA SER A 109 3.43 11.90 1.87
C SER A 109 4.54 12.95 1.99
N ALA A 110 4.61 13.85 0.99
CA ALA A 110 5.61 14.92 0.96
C ALA A 110 5.46 15.89 2.13
N MET A 111 4.24 16.09 2.58
CA MET A 111 3.90 16.94 3.73
C MET A 111 3.15 16.12 4.77
N ALA A 112 3.37 16.45 6.02
CA ALA A 112 2.52 15.97 7.09
C ALA A 112 1.13 16.61 6.99
N ILE A 113 0.12 15.88 7.40
CA ILE A 113 -1.28 16.26 7.33
C ILE A 113 -1.95 16.11 8.67
N CYS A 114 -2.88 17.01 8.98
CA CYS A 114 -3.75 16.88 10.13
C CYS A 114 -4.83 15.82 9.85
N LEU A 115 -5.07 14.92 10.79
CA LEU A 115 -6.09 13.87 10.70
C LEU A 115 -7.15 14.08 11.80
N PRO A 116 -8.42 13.69 11.56
CA PRO A 116 -8.97 13.11 10.33
C PRO A 116 -9.10 14.13 9.20
N GLN A 117 -8.88 13.69 7.97
CA GLN A 117 -9.09 14.53 6.80
C GLN A 117 -10.48 14.35 6.20
N GLN A 118 -10.99 15.43 5.60
CA GLN A 118 -12.25 15.42 4.84
C GLN A 118 -12.05 15.02 3.36
N THR A 119 -10.82 15.02 2.89
CA THR A 119 -10.45 14.71 1.50
C THR A 119 -9.37 13.67 1.44
N THR A 120 -9.42 12.80 0.44
CA THR A 120 -8.41 11.77 0.19
C THR A 120 -7.05 12.39 -0.13
N TYR A 121 -5.96 11.86 0.46
CA TYR A 121 -4.61 12.18 0.05
C TYR A 121 -4.26 11.39 -1.21
N ASP A 122 -4.09 12.06 -2.34
CA ASP A 122 -3.90 11.43 -3.63
C ASP A 122 -2.42 11.45 -4.04
N PHE A 123 -1.73 10.32 -3.90
CA PHE A 123 -0.37 10.13 -4.37
C PHE A 123 -0.27 10.10 -5.89
N SER A 124 -1.33 9.70 -6.59
CA SER A 124 -1.30 9.50 -8.04
C SER A 124 -1.40 10.79 -8.86
N ALA A 125 -1.84 11.89 -8.25
CA ALA A 125 -2.11 13.15 -8.93
C ALA A 125 -0.83 13.94 -9.28
N SER A 126 0.25 13.81 -8.49
CA SER A 126 1.51 14.52 -8.70
C SER A 126 2.67 13.84 -8.00
N MET A 127 3.84 13.84 -8.64
CA MET A 127 5.10 13.43 -7.99
C MET A 127 5.44 14.30 -6.77
N SER A 128 4.96 15.55 -6.71
CA SER A 128 5.20 16.44 -5.56
C SER A 128 4.39 16.04 -4.32
N ASN A 129 3.44 15.12 -4.44
CA ASN A 129 2.69 14.57 -3.31
C ASN A 129 3.47 13.47 -2.59
N ALA A 130 4.51 12.92 -3.21
CA ALA A 130 5.40 11.95 -2.59
C ALA A 130 6.68 12.61 -2.06
N LEU A 131 7.17 12.14 -0.91
CA LEU A 131 8.43 12.55 -0.34
C LEU A 131 9.58 11.95 -1.17
N GLY A 132 10.47 12.82 -1.69
CA GLY A 132 11.56 12.38 -2.56
C GLY A 132 11.17 12.36 -4.05
N THR A 133 11.98 11.69 -4.88
CA THR A 133 11.83 11.74 -6.36
C THR A 133 11.90 10.37 -7.03
N ALA A 134 12.07 9.29 -6.27
CA ALA A 134 12.33 7.95 -6.80
C ALA A 134 11.21 6.94 -6.55
N GLN A 135 10.21 7.27 -5.72
CA GLN A 135 9.15 6.36 -5.30
C GLN A 135 8.06 6.17 -6.34
N GLN A 136 7.95 7.13 -7.26
CA GLN A 136 6.90 7.15 -8.27
C GLN A 136 7.45 7.34 -9.68
N LYS A 137 6.67 6.87 -10.66
CA LYS A 137 6.92 7.05 -12.08
C LYS A 137 5.65 7.55 -12.76
N GLN A 138 5.78 8.51 -13.66
CA GLN A 138 4.66 8.91 -14.52
C GLN A 138 4.36 7.79 -15.53
N VAL A 139 3.16 7.24 -15.46
CA VAL A 139 2.70 6.13 -16.32
C VAL A 139 1.72 6.59 -17.40
N ALA A 140 1.05 7.72 -17.18
CA ALA A 140 0.21 8.41 -18.16
C ALA A 140 0.20 9.92 -17.88
N ALA A 141 -0.48 10.69 -18.74
CA ALA A 141 -0.61 12.14 -18.52
C ALA A 141 -1.30 12.40 -17.18
N ASN A 142 -0.60 13.07 -16.27
CA ASN A 142 -1.03 13.39 -14.89
C ASN A 142 -1.40 12.17 -14.04
N ILE A 143 -0.81 10.99 -14.31
CA ILE A 143 -1.00 9.79 -13.49
C ILE A 143 0.37 9.24 -13.11
N PHE A 144 0.57 9.06 -11.83
CA PHE A 144 1.80 8.56 -11.22
C PHE A 144 1.52 7.26 -10.50
N ALA A 145 2.41 6.28 -10.64
CA ALA A 145 2.33 4.97 -9.98
C ALA A 145 3.61 4.70 -9.19
N LEU A 146 3.53 3.80 -8.22
CA LEU A 146 4.68 3.33 -7.46
C LEU A 146 5.67 2.59 -8.38
N VAL A 147 6.95 2.63 -8.01
CA VAL A 147 8.00 1.89 -8.72
C VAL A 147 7.98 0.45 -8.22
N ALA A 148 7.69 -0.48 -9.13
CA ALA A 148 7.68 -1.92 -8.86
C ALA A 148 9.09 -2.53 -8.87
N ALA A 149 9.20 -3.77 -8.36
CA ALA A 149 10.38 -4.63 -8.34
C ALA A 149 11.24 -4.55 -7.06
N ASP A 150 10.68 -4.07 -5.96
CA ASP A 150 11.25 -4.23 -4.61
C ASP A 150 10.64 -5.51 -3.99
N PHE A 151 11.15 -6.69 -4.39
CA PHE A 151 10.57 -7.98 -4.02
C PHE A 151 10.90 -8.40 -2.58
N ASP A 152 11.97 -7.91 -2.00
CA ASP A 152 12.32 -8.20 -0.60
C ASP A 152 11.78 -7.13 0.38
N GLY A 153 11.14 -6.07 -0.13
CA GLY A 153 10.49 -5.03 0.64
C GLY A 153 11.47 -4.17 1.45
N ASN A 154 12.75 -4.10 1.02
CA ASN A 154 13.78 -3.34 1.76
C ASN A 154 13.87 -1.86 1.36
N GLY A 155 13.09 -1.43 0.38
CA GLY A 155 13.04 -0.05 -0.12
C GLY A 155 14.09 0.29 -1.17
N VAL A 156 14.83 -0.70 -1.69
CA VAL A 156 15.90 -0.48 -2.69
C VAL A 156 15.90 -1.60 -3.73
N ILE A 157 15.67 -1.26 -4.99
CA ILE A 157 15.70 -2.24 -6.09
C ILE A 157 17.17 -2.59 -6.43
N THR A 158 17.54 -3.85 -6.26
CA THR A 158 18.89 -4.38 -6.43
C THR A 158 18.91 -5.69 -7.22
N VAL A 159 20.09 -6.29 -7.38
CA VAL A 159 20.24 -7.65 -7.94
C VAL A 159 19.58 -8.70 -7.04
N SER A 160 19.41 -8.44 -5.73
CA SER A 160 18.72 -9.35 -4.81
C SER A 160 17.27 -9.55 -5.24
N ASP A 161 16.57 -8.44 -5.53
CA ASP A 161 15.18 -8.45 -6.00
C ASP A 161 15.04 -9.19 -7.34
N PHE A 162 15.97 -8.94 -8.25
CA PHE A 162 15.98 -9.64 -9.54
C PHE A 162 16.19 -11.16 -9.36
N ASN A 163 17.04 -11.58 -8.44
CA ASN A 163 17.25 -13.01 -8.15
C ASN A 163 15.99 -13.64 -7.54
N GLN A 164 15.29 -12.92 -6.67
CA GLN A 164 14.02 -13.37 -6.11
C GLN A 164 12.94 -13.50 -7.19
N TYR A 165 12.82 -12.50 -8.05
CA TYR A 165 11.95 -12.58 -9.23
C TYR A 165 12.25 -13.82 -10.09
N LEU A 166 13.53 -14.15 -10.32
CA LEU A 166 13.90 -15.33 -11.12
C LEU A 166 13.47 -16.66 -10.48
N ILE A 167 13.48 -16.76 -9.15
CA ILE A 167 13.01 -17.94 -8.42
C ILE A 167 11.52 -18.15 -8.62
N GLU A 168 10.76 -17.06 -8.65
CA GLU A 168 9.31 -17.07 -8.79
C GLU A 168 8.84 -17.13 -10.25
N THR A 169 9.77 -16.93 -11.21
CA THR A 169 9.46 -16.96 -12.64
C THR A 169 8.98 -18.36 -13.07
N GLY A 170 7.74 -18.43 -13.52
CA GLY A 170 7.10 -19.68 -13.92
C GLY A 170 6.17 -20.28 -12.89
N GLU A 171 6.14 -19.76 -11.67
CA GLU A 171 5.06 -20.05 -10.73
C GLU A 171 3.75 -19.46 -11.26
N ILE A 172 2.72 -20.26 -11.26
CA ILE A 172 1.37 -19.86 -11.68
C ILE A 172 0.42 -20.10 -10.50
N ASN A 173 -0.54 -19.20 -10.32
CA ASN A 173 -1.54 -19.29 -9.25
C ASN A 173 -0.92 -19.24 -7.84
N SER A 174 0.10 -18.40 -7.64
CA SER A 174 0.68 -18.12 -6.34
C SER A 174 0.51 -16.64 -5.96
N TYR A 175 0.42 -16.40 -4.66
CA TYR A 175 0.48 -15.08 -4.05
C TYR A 175 1.78 -15.00 -3.26
N ASN A 176 2.80 -14.35 -3.82
CA ASN A 176 4.13 -14.20 -3.23
C ASN A 176 4.44 -12.72 -3.01
#